data_8048290b73d4b27de12b0e460f2ec385
#
_entry.id   8048290b73d4b27de12b0e460f2ec385
#
_cell.length_a   1.000
_cell.length_b   1.000
_cell.length_c   1.000
_cell.angle_alpha   90.00
_cell.angle_beta   90.00
_cell.angle_gamma   90.00
#
_symmetry.space_group_name_H-M   'P 1'
#
loop_
_entity.id
_entity.type
_entity.pdbx_description
1 polymer ?
#
loop_
_entity_poly.entity_id
_entity_poly.type
_entity_poly.pdbx_seq_one_letter_code
_entity_poly.pdbx_strand_id
1 'polypeptide(L)'
;MNKTPLLSVSPNLHELHICELLGNNVNQNSRYSHIVKQYIAEVLQSSDDKIAATNTQPHLLTLGQLGFGDGHEIILLLAALQEANLQNPLIQQQTKIHISVFEQGPVNCKQLQHTWQQQGLLDSDHHLFDFTQALLNGEIAAIEGCQRLSLLQNQIIIDLYQGSPLAQAKTIATPNKQRITHWFALPHTNQEAHSDQYFHQRSVWEYGRLSVDNATFLAASTNDENIAPTIKKQLAFCGFLSSTSFKSTDDIAIAERNALRQQLQQQFAYNPLPPLHSNNNSPIAIIGGGIASASLALSLAERGKDVIIYCKDDTLGQGASGNKQGAIYPLLTPENGSLSQFFQQAFLYSRRRIQALVDDGYDIGHEWCGVLHTGFDQRSQTRLDKIIDAQAWPSEIAFAVSPHQATQLANVDIDKPGFYYPLGGWACPFEFAQASIAKAQTLTKVRIVYNSDISSLESHSSGWQLFSAGNNTPIATHQQVVIASGAQLTQYKQTKNLQITGFRGQVSHVPPQGELAQLNTVICANGYLTPQHNQLHCVGASYVKDPQHLDFCPIEQHENSLKMQQSFPNSNWPNDIDVSNNDARVGVRMVSRDHFPVMGC
;
A
#
# COMPACT_ATOMS: atom_id res chain seq x y z
N MET A 1 26.03 13.78 -11.22
CA MET A 1 25.98 12.95 -12.44
C MET A 1 26.77 11.69 -12.17
N ASN A 2 26.20 10.73 -11.50
CA ASN A 2 26.70 9.36 -11.45
C ASN A 2 25.51 8.45 -11.74
N LYS A 3 25.48 7.96 -12.98
CA LYS A 3 24.60 6.87 -13.38
C LYS A 3 25.05 5.64 -12.59
N THR A 4 24.24 5.16 -11.67
CA THR A 4 24.39 3.82 -11.13
C THR A 4 24.31 2.85 -12.30
N PRO A 5 25.26 1.95 -12.51
CA PRO A 5 25.22 1.05 -13.66
C PRO A 5 24.08 0.06 -13.48
N LEU A 6 23.25 -0.07 -14.50
CA LEU A 6 22.45 -1.26 -14.75
C LEU A 6 23.37 -2.48 -14.54
N LEU A 7 22.95 -3.40 -13.71
CA LEU A 7 23.64 -4.66 -13.43
C LEU A 7 24.16 -5.29 -14.73
N SER A 8 25.46 -5.13 -15.00
CA SER A 8 26.18 -5.91 -15.98
C SER A 8 26.50 -7.26 -15.35
N VAL A 9 25.60 -8.21 -15.49
CA VAL A 9 25.86 -9.59 -15.12
C VAL A 9 26.81 -10.20 -16.14
N SER A 10 27.92 -10.71 -15.68
CA SER A 10 28.93 -11.44 -16.46
C SER A 10 28.29 -12.63 -17.21
N PRO A 11 28.63 -12.84 -18.49
CA PRO A 11 27.98 -13.89 -19.32
C PRO A 11 28.36 -15.34 -18.99
N ASN A 12 29.07 -15.62 -17.91
CA ASN A 12 29.61 -16.95 -17.58
C ASN A 12 28.92 -17.65 -16.38
N LEU A 13 27.68 -17.31 -16.06
CA LEU A 13 26.90 -18.04 -15.06
C LEU A 13 26.07 -19.16 -15.70
N HIS A 14 26.74 -20.11 -16.36
CA HIS A 14 26.17 -21.41 -16.67
C HIS A 14 26.13 -22.25 -15.38
N GLU A 15 24.90 -22.67 -15.00
CA GLU A 15 24.63 -23.71 -13.98
C GLU A 15 25.02 -23.39 -12.53
N LEU A 16 24.59 -22.30 -11.96
CA LEU A 16 24.47 -22.20 -10.51
C LEU A 16 23.16 -22.89 -10.07
N HIS A 17 23.30 -24.08 -9.50
CA HIS A 17 22.18 -24.80 -8.89
C HIS A 17 21.60 -23.98 -7.73
N ILE A 18 20.28 -23.69 -7.75
CA ILE A 18 19.56 -23.13 -6.60
C ILE A 18 19.77 -23.98 -5.34
N CYS A 19 20.13 -25.26 -5.50
CA CYS A 19 20.45 -26.18 -4.41
C CYS A 19 21.70 -25.80 -3.60
N GLU A 20 22.68 -25.12 -4.20
CA GLU A 20 23.82 -24.58 -3.46
C GLU A 20 23.47 -23.32 -2.67
N LEU A 21 22.35 -22.67 -3.03
CA LEU A 21 21.89 -21.40 -2.46
C LEU A 21 21.16 -21.55 -1.12
N LEU A 22 20.63 -22.72 -0.82
CA LEU A 22 19.65 -22.91 0.26
C LEU A 22 20.14 -23.81 1.42
N GLY A 23 21.45 -24.10 1.48
CA GLY A 23 22.06 -24.87 2.58
C GLY A 23 21.88 -26.41 2.44
N ASN A 24 22.63 -27.17 3.20
CA ASN A 24 22.88 -28.64 3.07
C ASN A 24 21.69 -29.62 3.20
N ASN A 25 20.45 -29.18 3.08
CA ASN A 25 19.29 -30.07 2.90
C ASN A 25 18.94 -30.24 1.40
N VAL A 26 19.96 -30.49 0.63
CA VAL A 26 20.09 -30.31 -0.81
C VAL A 26 19.25 -31.24 -1.68
N ASN A 27 18.86 -32.41 -1.22
CA ASN A 27 18.26 -33.42 -2.12
C ASN A 27 16.75 -33.26 -2.39
N GLN A 28 16.01 -32.62 -1.50
CA GLN A 28 14.56 -32.43 -1.71
C GLN A 28 14.25 -31.09 -2.43
N ASN A 29 15.02 -30.03 -2.16
CA ASN A 29 14.81 -28.71 -2.76
C ASN A 29 15.20 -28.67 -4.26
N SER A 30 16.10 -29.51 -4.74
CA SER A 30 16.55 -29.52 -6.14
C SER A 30 15.43 -29.82 -7.14
N ARG A 31 14.56 -30.77 -6.80
CA ARG A 31 13.46 -31.18 -7.67
C ARG A 31 12.37 -30.12 -7.76
N TYR A 32 11.99 -29.53 -6.63
CA TYR A 32 11.01 -28.43 -6.58
C TYR A 32 11.49 -27.20 -7.30
N SER A 33 12.70 -26.79 -7.05
CA SER A 33 13.33 -25.66 -7.70
C SER A 33 13.30 -25.81 -9.21
N HIS A 34 13.65 -26.99 -9.73
CA HIS A 34 13.62 -27.26 -11.16
C HIS A 34 12.20 -27.18 -11.75
N ILE A 35 11.20 -27.72 -11.05
CA ILE A 35 9.81 -27.71 -11.53
C ILE A 35 9.21 -26.30 -11.49
N VAL A 36 9.47 -25.54 -10.43
CA VAL A 36 9.02 -24.14 -10.35
C VAL A 36 9.67 -23.32 -11.46
N LYS A 37 10.97 -23.50 -11.71
CA LYS A 37 11.67 -22.85 -12.82
C LYS A 37 11.10 -23.19 -14.18
N GLN A 38 10.92 -24.49 -14.44
CA GLN A 38 10.34 -24.95 -15.72
C GLN A 38 8.95 -24.41 -15.89
N TYR A 39 8.09 -24.48 -14.87
CA TYR A 39 6.73 -23.98 -14.92
C TYR A 39 6.68 -22.47 -15.16
N ILE A 40 7.53 -21.68 -14.48
CA ILE A 40 7.61 -20.23 -14.72
C ILE A 40 8.15 -19.92 -16.11
N ALA A 41 9.14 -20.65 -16.59
CA ALA A 41 9.64 -20.47 -17.97
C ALA A 41 8.53 -20.70 -19.01
N GLU A 42 7.72 -21.75 -18.84
CA GLU A 42 6.57 -22.03 -19.71
C GLU A 42 5.47 -20.95 -19.60
N VAL A 43 5.20 -20.46 -18.38
CA VAL A 43 4.25 -19.36 -18.13
C VAL A 43 4.70 -18.08 -18.84
N LEU A 44 5.98 -17.74 -18.79
CA LEU A 44 6.51 -16.55 -19.44
C LEU A 44 6.57 -16.71 -20.96
N GLN A 45 6.93 -17.90 -21.48
CA GLN A 45 6.89 -18.20 -22.92
C GLN A 45 5.47 -18.11 -23.49
N SER A 46 4.47 -18.63 -22.78
CA SER A 46 3.06 -18.50 -23.21
C SER A 46 2.58 -17.04 -23.21
N SER A 47 3.26 -16.16 -22.50
CA SER A 47 3.02 -14.73 -22.49
C SER A 47 3.68 -14.02 -23.67
N ASP A 48 4.82 -14.52 -24.17
CA ASP A 48 5.53 -13.96 -25.33
C ASP A 48 4.71 -14.02 -26.62
N ASP A 49 4.00 -15.10 -26.87
CA ASP A 49 3.11 -15.24 -28.03
C ASP A 49 1.99 -14.19 -28.03
N LYS A 50 1.56 -13.77 -26.85
CA LYS A 50 0.54 -12.72 -26.66
C LYS A 50 1.12 -11.31 -26.71
N ILE A 51 2.37 -11.10 -26.25
CA ILE A 51 3.09 -9.82 -26.31
C ILE A 51 3.46 -9.49 -27.75
N ALA A 52 3.95 -10.45 -28.52
CA ALA A 52 4.28 -10.29 -29.94
C ALA A 52 3.09 -9.84 -30.80
N ALA A 53 1.87 -10.20 -30.39
CA ALA A 53 0.63 -9.86 -31.10
C ALA A 53 0.08 -8.46 -30.78
N THR A 54 0.52 -7.77 -29.72
CA THR A 54 -0.12 -6.52 -29.21
C THR A 54 0.82 -5.38 -28.84
N ASN A 55 1.82 -5.18 -29.50
CA ASN A 55 2.93 -4.19 -29.54
C ASN A 55 2.90 -2.89 -28.69
N THR A 56 2.04 -2.65 -27.67
CA THR A 56 1.91 -1.30 -27.09
C THR A 56 1.64 -1.17 -25.57
N GLN A 57 1.46 -2.23 -24.81
CA GLN A 57 1.27 -2.09 -23.33
C GLN A 57 2.03 -3.14 -22.52
N PRO A 58 2.55 -2.78 -21.31
CA PRO A 58 3.19 -3.76 -20.44
C PRO A 58 2.20 -4.88 -20.10
N HIS A 59 2.64 -6.11 -20.27
CA HIS A 59 1.87 -7.30 -19.90
C HIS A 59 1.88 -7.45 -18.37
N LEU A 60 0.71 -7.61 -17.75
CA LEU A 60 0.59 -7.85 -16.31
C LEU A 60 0.44 -9.35 -16.08
N LEU A 61 1.45 -9.97 -15.46
CA LEU A 61 1.39 -11.34 -14.95
C LEU A 61 0.90 -11.32 -13.50
N THR A 62 -0.21 -12.00 -13.23
CA THR A 62 -0.81 -12.02 -11.89
C THR A 62 -0.71 -13.42 -11.29
N LEU A 63 0.04 -13.54 -10.22
CA LEU A 63 0.33 -14.80 -9.53
C LEU A 63 -0.37 -14.84 -8.17
N GLY A 64 -0.75 -16.02 -7.73
CA GLY A 64 -1.22 -16.31 -6.37
C GLY A 64 -0.28 -17.29 -5.69
N GLN A 65 0.07 -17.06 -4.44
CA GLN A 65 0.88 -17.97 -3.64
C GLN A 65 0.20 -18.26 -2.31
N LEU A 66 0.14 -19.52 -1.93
CA LEU A 66 -0.37 -19.98 -0.65
C LEU A 66 0.80 -20.26 0.28
N GLY A 67 0.85 -19.47 1.37
CA GLY A 67 1.93 -19.45 2.34
C GLY A 67 3.04 -18.47 1.99
N PHE A 68 3.52 -17.77 3.01
CA PHE A 68 4.76 -17.00 2.98
C PHE A 68 5.86 -17.74 3.75
N GLY A 69 5.46 -18.41 4.86
CA GLY A 69 6.35 -19.19 5.72
C GLY A 69 7.55 -18.38 6.22
N ASP A 70 8.74 -18.93 6.00
CA ASP A 70 10.02 -18.27 6.26
C ASP A 70 10.53 -17.46 5.04
N GLY A 71 9.67 -17.21 4.08
CA GLY A 71 9.99 -16.46 2.86
C GLY A 71 10.71 -17.24 1.78
N HIS A 72 11.02 -18.51 2.04
CA HIS A 72 11.78 -19.35 1.12
C HIS A 72 11.08 -19.51 -0.23
N GLU A 73 9.77 -19.78 -0.21
CA GLU A 73 8.97 -19.98 -1.40
C GLU A 73 8.86 -18.71 -2.25
N ILE A 74 8.73 -17.55 -1.62
CA ILE A 74 8.69 -16.29 -2.36
C ILE A 74 10.05 -15.97 -2.99
N ILE A 75 11.15 -16.28 -2.30
CA ILE A 75 12.51 -16.08 -2.83
C ILE A 75 12.74 -17.03 -4.01
N LEU A 76 12.32 -18.28 -3.93
CA LEU A 76 12.40 -19.24 -5.05
C LEU A 76 11.61 -18.74 -6.27
N LEU A 77 10.41 -18.22 -6.04
CA LEU A 77 9.58 -17.66 -7.10
C LEU A 77 10.26 -16.43 -7.74
N LEU A 78 10.81 -15.53 -6.93
CA LEU A 78 11.54 -14.36 -7.41
C LEU A 78 12.81 -14.74 -8.18
N ALA A 79 13.55 -15.72 -7.70
CA ALA A 79 14.73 -16.25 -8.38
C ALA A 79 14.39 -16.83 -9.76
N ALA A 80 13.33 -17.64 -9.83
CA ALA A 80 12.88 -18.23 -11.09
C ALA A 80 12.40 -17.16 -12.08
N LEU A 81 11.71 -16.12 -11.60
CA LEU A 81 11.28 -14.99 -12.43
C LEU A 81 12.48 -14.19 -12.95
N GLN A 82 13.50 -13.96 -12.10
CA GLN A 82 14.73 -13.25 -12.51
C GLN A 82 15.49 -14.05 -13.57
N GLU A 83 15.65 -15.36 -13.39
CA GLU A 83 16.35 -16.23 -14.35
C GLU A 83 15.63 -16.24 -15.72
N ALA A 84 14.30 -16.37 -15.72
CA ALA A 84 13.52 -16.33 -16.94
C ALA A 84 13.59 -14.97 -17.64
N ASN A 85 13.61 -13.85 -16.88
CA ASN A 85 13.79 -12.51 -17.43
C ASN A 85 15.19 -12.31 -18.06
N LEU A 86 16.24 -12.88 -17.46
CA LEU A 86 17.61 -12.81 -18.03
C LEU A 86 17.71 -13.52 -19.37
N GLN A 87 16.92 -14.58 -19.58
CA GLN A 87 16.91 -15.33 -20.84
C GLN A 87 16.13 -14.60 -21.95
N ASN A 88 15.24 -13.68 -21.61
CA ASN A 88 14.44 -12.92 -22.58
C ASN A 88 14.36 -11.41 -22.24
N PRO A 89 15.26 -10.59 -22.80
CA PRO A 89 15.33 -9.15 -22.52
C PRO A 89 14.05 -8.35 -22.88
N LEU A 90 13.21 -8.86 -23.78
CA LEU A 90 11.95 -8.21 -24.15
C LEU A 90 10.91 -8.35 -23.03
N ILE A 91 10.91 -9.46 -22.30
CA ILE A 91 10.06 -9.67 -21.11
C ILE A 91 10.46 -8.69 -20.01
N GLN A 92 11.75 -8.47 -19.82
CA GLN A 92 12.30 -7.61 -18.76
C GLN A 92 11.78 -6.17 -18.81
N GLN A 93 11.53 -5.63 -20.00
CA GLN A 93 11.08 -4.23 -20.15
C GLN A 93 9.54 -4.07 -20.17
N GLN A 94 8.80 -5.13 -20.49
CA GLN A 94 7.36 -5.03 -20.78
C GLN A 94 6.47 -5.82 -19.83
N THR A 95 7.00 -6.68 -18.97
CA THR A 95 6.20 -7.48 -18.05
C THR A 95 6.24 -6.93 -16.63
N LYS A 96 5.07 -6.64 -16.09
CA LYS A 96 4.89 -6.35 -14.66
C LYS A 96 4.32 -7.58 -13.97
N ILE A 97 4.79 -7.85 -12.77
CA ILE A 97 4.41 -9.02 -12.00
C ILE A 97 3.67 -8.58 -10.74
N HIS A 98 2.50 -9.12 -10.51
CA HIS A 98 1.72 -8.92 -9.31
C HIS A 98 1.50 -10.26 -8.61
N ILE A 99 2.00 -10.41 -7.40
CA ILE A 99 1.91 -11.63 -6.61
C ILE A 99 1.01 -11.38 -5.41
N SER A 100 -0.08 -12.15 -5.31
CA SER A 100 -0.95 -12.17 -4.12
C SER A 100 -0.53 -13.35 -3.25
N VAL A 101 0.06 -13.07 -2.09
CA VAL A 101 0.52 -14.08 -1.12
C VAL A 101 -0.46 -14.15 0.03
N PHE A 102 -0.97 -15.34 0.34
CA PHE A 102 -1.87 -15.57 1.47
C PHE A 102 -1.10 -16.30 2.58
N GLU A 103 -0.91 -15.62 3.71
CA GLU A 103 -0.22 -16.15 4.88
C GLU A 103 -1.16 -16.20 6.08
N GLN A 104 -1.26 -17.36 6.71
CA GLN A 104 -2.20 -17.59 7.81
C GLN A 104 -1.83 -16.86 9.09
N GLY A 105 -0.54 -16.78 9.39
CA GLY A 105 0.00 -16.12 10.58
C GLY A 105 0.64 -14.77 10.27
N PRO A 106 0.97 -13.99 11.28
CA PRO A 106 1.76 -12.80 11.10
C PRO A 106 3.21 -13.14 10.74
N VAL A 107 3.72 -12.51 9.69
CA VAL A 107 5.13 -12.65 9.29
C VAL A 107 6.03 -11.92 10.29
N ASN A 108 7.02 -12.62 10.82
CA ASN A 108 7.99 -12.05 11.75
C ASN A 108 9.29 -11.68 11.03
N CYS A 109 9.47 -10.41 10.70
CA CYS A 109 10.65 -9.93 9.99
C CYS A 109 11.98 -10.19 10.70
N LYS A 110 12.02 -10.17 12.04
CA LYS A 110 13.25 -10.47 12.80
C LYS A 110 13.64 -11.94 12.64
N GLN A 111 12.66 -12.83 12.63
CA GLN A 111 12.89 -14.24 12.40
C GLN A 111 13.33 -14.49 10.94
N LEU A 112 12.69 -13.83 9.96
CA LEU A 112 13.11 -13.88 8.56
C LEU A 112 14.54 -13.43 8.40
N GLN A 113 14.91 -12.29 8.94
CA GLN A 113 16.27 -11.75 8.88
C GLN A 113 17.28 -12.72 9.46
N HIS A 114 16.98 -13.30 10.64
CA HIS A 114 17.86 -14.29 11.28
C HIS A 114 18.03 -15.54 10.40
N THR A 115 16.93 -16.09 9.89
CA THR A 115 16.95 -17.29 9.02
C THR A 115 17.73 -17.02 7.74
N TRP A 116 17.48 -15.92 7.07
CA TRP A 116 18.15 -15.55 5.82
C TRP A 116 19.64 -15.24 6.02
N GLN A 117 20.02 -14.68 7.17
CA GLN A 117 21.42 -14.48 7.51
C GLN A 117 22.15 -15.81 7.71
N GLN A 118 21.53 -16.78 8.37
CA GLN A 118 22.08 -18.11 8.52
C GLN A 118 22.23 -18.86 7.18
N GLN A 119 21.39 -18.55 6.22
CA GLN A 119 21.40 -19.14 4.87
C GLN A 119 22.33 -18.39 3.91
N GLY A 120 23.00 -17.31 4.33
CA GLY A 120 23.86 -16.47 3.47
C GLY A 120 23.11 -15.63 2.44
N LEU A 121 21.76 -15.56 2.52
CA LEU A 121 20.93 -14.79 1.59
C LEU A 121 21.08 -13.27 1.77
N LEU A 122 21.68 -12.83 2.87
CA LEU A 122 21.97 -11.43 3.18
C LEU A 122 23.42 -11.03 2.92
N ASP A 123 24.21 -11.89 2.29
CA ASP A 123 25.56 -11.56 1.88
C ASP A 123 25.53 -10.69 0.61
N SER A 124 26.31 -9.61 0.58
CA SER A 124 26.22 -8.58 -0.47
C SER A 124 26.59 -9.08 -1.88
N ASP A 125 27.28 -10.19 -1.97
CA ASP A 125 27.66 -10.86 -3.22
C ASP A 125 26.66 -11.95 -3.65
N HIS A 126 25.65 -12.23 -2.79
CA HIS A 126 24.60 -13.17 -3.13
C HIS A 126 23.64 -12.59 -4.20
N HIS A 127 23.37 -13.37 -5.27
CA HIS A 127 22.59 -12.87 -6.42
C HIS A 127 21.12 -12.51 -6.08
N LEU A 128 20.57 -12.94 -4.95
CA LEU A 128 19.24 -12.58 -4.46
C LEU A 128 19.25 -11.48 -3.39
N PHE A 129 20.45 -10.93 -3.08
CA PHE A 129 20.62 -9.91 -2.04
C PHE A 129 19.66 -8.72 -2.20
N ASP A 130 19.51 -8.20 -3.40
CA ASP A 130 18.62 -7.07 -3.66
C ASP A 130 17.15 -7.38 -3.35
N PHE A 131 16.69 -8.62 -3.63
CA PHE A 131 15.32 -9.04 -3.30
C PHE A 131 15.12 -9.22 -1.80
N THR A 132 16.07 -9.87 -1.12
CA THR A 132 15.97 -10.08 0.33
C THR A 132 16.03 -8.77 1.08
N GLN A 133 16.92 -7.86 0.69
CA GLN A 133 16.98 -6.52 1.26
C GLN A 133 15.70 -5.72 0.99
N ALA A 134 15.17 -5.74 -0.22
CA ALA A 134 13.94 -5.04 -0.56
C ALA A 134 12.73 -5.57 0.23
N LEU A 135 12.64 -6.89 0.49
CA LEU A 135 11.61 -7.48 1.34
C LEU A 135 11.75 -7.07 2.81
N LEU A 136 12.98 -7.06 3.36
CA LEU A 136 13.22 -6.63 4.74
C LEU A 136 13.00 -5.12 4.90
N ASN A 137 13.47 -4.31 3.96
CA ASN A 137 13.26 -2.86 3.94
C ASN A 137 11.78 -2.49 3.74
N GLY A 138 10.98 -3.44 3.27
CA GLY A 138 9.53 -3.31 3.20
C GLY A 138 8.85 -3.19 4.56
N GLU A 139 9.57 -3.35 5.67
CA GLU A 139 9.05 -3.21 7.04
C GLU A 139 7.72 -3.96 7.23
N ILE A 140 7.70 -5.25 6.88
CA ILE A 140 6.50 -6.10 7.06
C ILE A 140 6.18 -6.13 8.55
N ALA A 141 4.98 -5.69 8.91
CA ALA A 141 4.53 -5.73 10.30
C ALA A 141 3.66 -6.97 10.55
N ALA A 142 3.68 -7.46 11.78
CA ALA A 142 2.92 -8.62 12.21
C ALA A 142 1.44 -8.26 12.50
N ILE A 143 0.73 -7.76 11.47
CA ILE A 143 -0.69 -7.35 11.55
C ILE A 143 -1.53 -8.07 10.50
N GLU A 144 -2.81 -8.31 10.82
CA GLU A 144 -3.75 -8.88 9.85
C GLU A 144 -4.08 -7.92 8.71
N GLY A 145 -4.36 -8.49 7.53
CA GLY A 145 -4.79 -7.77 6.33
C GLY A 145 -3.73 -7.69 5.25
N CYS A 146 -3.88 -6.78 4.30
CA CYS A 146 -3.03 -6.69 3.12
C CYS A 146 -1.92 -5.67 3.28
N GLN A 147 -0.68 -6.10 3.18
CA GLN A 147 0.48 -5.23 3.08
C GLN A 147 1.08 -5.30 1.68
N ARG A 148 1.10 -4.16 0.99
CA ARG A 148 1.70 -4.08 -0.35
C ARG A 148 3.17 -3.74 -0.26
N LEU A 149 4.00 -4.55 -0.92
CA LEU A 149 5.42 -4.34 -1.12
C LEU A 149 5.67 -4.09 -2.61
N SER A 150 6.54 -3.17 -2.91
CA SER A 150 6.93 -2.85 -4.28
C SER A 150 8.43 -3.07 -4.43
N LEU A 151 8.81 -3.94 -5.35
CA LEU A 151 10.18 -4.33 -5.60
C LEU A 151 10.61 -3.92 -7.00
N LEU A 152 11.92 -3.72 -7.21
CA LEU A 152 12.52 -3.40 -8.50
C LEU A 152 11.78 -2.25 -9.22
N GLN A 153 11.65 -1.10 -8.56
CA GLN A 153 10.97 0.07 -9.11
C GLN A 153 9.53 -0.21 -9.59
N ASN A 154 8.78 -0.99 -8.82
CA ASN A 154 7.41 -1.44 -9.13
C ASN A 154 7.28 -2.40 -10.33
N GLN A 155 8.33 -3.06 -10.76
CA GLN A 155 8.22 -4.17 -11.71
C GLN A 155 7.55 -5.38 -11.06
N ILE A 156 7.82 -5.61 -9.76
CA ILE A 156 7.19 -6.65 -8.96
C ILE A 156 6.41 -6.00 -7.82
N ILE A 157 5.14 -6.33 -7.72
CA ILE A 157 4.25 -5.94 -6.63
C ILE A 157 3.85 -7.19 -5.87
N ILE A 158 4.04 -7.21 -4.56
CA ILE A 158 3.60 -8.29 -3.69
C ILE A 158 2.51 -7.73 -2.78
N ASP A 159 1.32 -8.31 -2.83
CA ASP A 159 0.25 -8.10 -1.86
C ASP A 159 0.27 -9.27 -0.87
N LEU A 160 0.82 -9.02 0.31
CA LEU A 160 0.88 -10.00 1.39
C LEU A 160 -0.36 -9.88 2.27
N TYR A 161 -1.25 -10.86 2.15
CA TYR A 161 -2.49 -11.00 2.92
C TYR A 161 -2.22 -11.88 4.15
N GLN A 162 -2.14 -11.28 5.33
CA GLN A 162 -1.91 -11.97 6.59
C GLN A 162 -3.23 -12.20 7.34
N GLY A 163 -3.39 -13.38 7.91
CA GLY A 163 -4.60 -13.84 8.60
C GLY A 163 -5.27 -15.01 7.86
N SER A 164 -6.48 -15.39 8.29
CA SER A 164 -7.19 -16.50 7.66
C SER A 164 -7.26 -16.36 6.13
N PRO A 165 -6.70 -17.32 5.34
CA PRO A 165 -6.70 -17.24 3.88
C PRO A 165 -8.09 -17.06 3.28
N LEU A 166 -9.11 -17.72 3.87
CA LEU A 166 -10.51 -17.56 3.47
C LEU A 166 -11.03 -16.14 3.73
N ALA A 167 -10.73 -15.58 4.90
CA ALA A 167 -11.18 -14.24 5.25
C ALA A 167 -10.51 -13.21 4.34
N GLN A 168 -9.21 -13.32 4.13
CA GLN A 168 -8.44 -12.41 3.29
C GLN A 168 -8.86 -12.50 1.81
N ALA A 169 -9.04 -13.69 1.26
CA ALA A 169 -9.50 -13.86 -0.12
C ALA A 169 -10.87 -13.21 -0.37
N LYS A 170 -11.77 -13.23 0.63
CA LYS A 170 -13.08 -12.57 0.53
C LYS A 170 -13.00 -11.04 0.47
N THR A 171 -11.96 -10.43 1.01
CA THR A 171 -11.79 -8.97 0.97
C THR A 171 -11.44 -8.46 -0.43
N ILE A 172 -10.95 -9.33 -1.32
CA ILE A 172 -10.47 -8.96 -2.63
C ILE A 172 -11.65 -8.82 -3.60
N ALA A 173 -11.87 -7.61 -4.09
CA ALA A 173 -12.78 -7.37 -5.21
C ALA A 173 -12.18 -7.96 -6.50
N THR A 174 -13.04 -8.50 -7.35
CA THR A 174 -12.62 -9.08 -8.64
C THR A 174 -13.07 -8.21 -9.82
N PRO A 175 -12.34 -7.17 -10.20
CA PRO A 175 -12.53 -6.56 -11.52
C PRO A 175 -12.08 -7.55 -12.59
N ASN A 176 -12.81 -7.61 -13.70
CA ASN A 176 -12.68 -8.63 -14.74
C ASN A 176 -11.30 -8.81 -15.40
N LYS A 177 -10.29 -7.97 -15.10
CA LYS A 177 -8.99 -7.97 -15.78
C LYS A 177 -7.76 -8.17 -14.88
N GLN A 178 -7.92 -8.31 -13.58
CA GLN A 178 -6.79 -8.49 -12.65
C GLN A 178 -6.91 -9.80 -11.87
N ARG A 179 -7.36 -10.84 -12.52
CA ARG A 179 -7.50 -12.14 -11.90
C ARG A 179 -6.21 -12.92 -11.99
N ILE A 180 -6.00 -13.76 -11.00
CA ILE A 180 -4.82 -14.61 -10.89
C ILE A 180 -4.81 -15.62 -12.03
N THR A 181 -3.69 -15.68 -12.73
CA THR A 181 -3.46 -16.59 -13.85
C THR A 181 -2.82 -17.90 -13.40
N HIS A 182 -1.96 -17.85 -12.39
CA HIS A 182 -1.22 -19.01 -11.91
C HIS A 182 -1.13 -19.00 -10.39
N TRP A 183 -1.45 -20.13 -9.77
CA TRP A 183 -1.36 -20.36 -8.34
C TRP A 183 -0.20 -21.26 -8.00
N PHE A 184 0.47 -20.95 -6.90
CA PHE A 184 1.54 -21.75 -6.31
C PHE A 184 1.16 -22.09 -4.87
N ALA A 185 1.21 -23.37 -4.54
CA ALA A 185 1.11 -23.87 -3.18
C ALA A 185 2.33 -24.73 -2.94
N LEU A 186 3.42 -24.08 -2.55
CA LEU A 186 4.67 -24.76 -2.25
C LEU A 186 4.63 -25.29 -0.81
N PRO A 187 5.31 -26.39 -0.53
CA PRO A 187 5.23 -27.02 0.78
C PRO A 187 5.93 -26.16 1.83
N HIS A 188 5.28 -25.99 2.97
CA HIS A 188 5.91 -25.42 4.15
C HIS A 188 6.80 -26.46 4.81
N THR A 189 8.06 -26.15 4.99
CA THR A 189 9.09 -27.07 5.49
C THR A 189 8.85 -27.60 6.90
N ASN A 190 7.87 -27.09 7.68
CA ASN A 190 7.69 -27.44 9.09
C ASN A 190 6.25 -27.52 9.62
N GLN A 191 5.18 -27.52 8.80
CA GLN A 191 3.82 -27.45 9.35
C GLN A 191 2.79 -28.28 8.58
N GLU A 192 2.69 -29.59 8.88
CA GLU A 192 1.60 -30.46 8.42
C GLU A 192 0.21 -29.97 8.85
N ALA A 193 0.11 -29.20 9.95
CA ALA A 193 -1.15 -28.74 10.52
C ALA A 193 -1.81 -27.56 9.74
N HIS A 194 -1.10 -26.87 8.86
CA HIS A 194 -1.62 -25.70 8.15
C HIS A 194 -2.17 -25.98 6.75
N SER A 195 -1.85 -27.13 6.16
CA SER A 195 -2.35 -27.49 4.81
C SER A 195 -3.88 -27.49 4.73
N ASP A 196 -4.55 -27.96 5.77
CA ASP A 196 -6.03 -28.04 5.80
C ASP A 196 -6.72 -26.68 5.71
N GLN A 197 -6.11 -25.59 6.17
CA GLN A 197 -6.71 -24.26 6.13
C GLN A 197 -6.58 -23.60 4.76
N TYR A 198 -5.45 -23.77 4.08
CA TYR A 198 -5.29 -23.28 2.71
C TYR A 198 -6.17 -24.06 1.73
N PHE A 199 -6.30 -25.36 1.90
CA PHE A 199 -7.06 -26.22 1.01
C PHE A 199 -8.47 -26.55 1.49
N HIS A 200 -8.98 -25.84 2.49
CA HIS A 200 -10.38 -25.97 2.85
C HIS A 200 -11.26 -25.62 1.63
N GLN A 201 -12.33 -26.36 1.42
CA GLN A 201 -13.22 -26.22 0.26
C GLN A 201 -13.65 -24.78 -0.02
N ARG A 202 -13.97 -23.99 1.03
CA ARG A 202 -14.37 -22.58 0.89
C ARG A 202 -13.20 -21.70 0.47
N SER A 203 -12.00 -21.97 0.94
CA SER A 203 -10.79 -21.22 0.53
C SER A 203 -10.49 -21.45 -0.93
N VAL A 204 -10.48 -22.72 -1.38
CA VAL A 204 -10.26 -23.06 -2.78
C VAL A 204 -11.35 -22.50 -3.69
N TRP A 205 -12.61 -22.43 -3.21
CA TRP A 205 -13.70 -21.76 -3.92
C TRP A 205 -13.39 -20.28 -4.16
N GLU A 206 -12.90 -19.55 -3.14
CA GLU A 206 -12.50 -18.15 -3.28
C GLU A 206 -11.29 -17.99 -4.23
N TYR A 207 -10.31 -18.88 -4.17
CA TYR A 207 -9.20 -18.85 -5.15
C TYR A 207 -9.73 -19.03 -6.58
N GLY A 208 -10.71 -19.91 -6.78
CA GLY A 208 -11.42 -20.03 -8.04
C GLY A 208 -12.08 -18.72 -8.47
N ARG A 209 -12.74 -18.00 -7.54
CA ARG A 209 -13.35 -16.69 -7.82
C ARG A 209 -12.31 -15.65 -8.25
N LEU A 210 -11.14 -15.68 -7.62
CA LEU A 210 -10.02 -14.78 -7.92
C LEU A 210 -9.26 -15.13 -9.22
N SER A 211 -9.54 -16.27 -9.84
CA SER A 211 -8.80 -16.79 -10.99
C SER A 211 -9.41 -16.38 -12.33
N VAL A 212 -8.58 -16.30 -13.37
CA VAL A 212 -9.03 -16.22 -14.77
C VAL A 212 -9.56 -17.58 -15.23
N ASP A 213 -10.22 -17.61 -16.41
CA ASP A 213 -10.46 -18.86 -17.12
C ASP A 213 -9.12 -19.48 -17.52
N ASN A 214 -9.01 -20.79 -17.38
CA ASN A 214 -7.79 -21.55 -17.62
C ASN A 214 -6.63 -21.20 -16.67
N ALA A 215 -6.92 -20.62 -15.50
CA ALA A 215 -5.91 -20.45 -14.47
C ALA A 215 -5.33 -21.82 -14.08
N THR A 216 -4.02 -21.85 -13.86
CA THR A 216 -3.34 -23.07 -13.42
C THR A 216 -3.09 -23.05 -11.92
N PHE A 217 -2.98 -24.23 -11.32
CA PHE A 217 -2.69 -24.42 -9.92
C PHE A 217 -1.60 -25.48 -9.76
N LEU A 218 -0.44 -25.05 -9.27
CA LEU A 218 0.68 -25.92 -8.94
C LEU A 218 0.69 -26.17 -7.42
N ALA A 219 0.46 -27.41 -7.01
CA ALA A 219 0.60 -27.83 -5.63
C ALA A 219 1.67 -28.91 -5.52
N ALA A 220 2.51 -28.83 -4.50
CA ALA A 220 3.61 -29.75 -4.28
C ALA A 220 3.64 -30.24 -2.82
N SER A 221 4.18 -31.42 -2.55
CA SER A 221 4.37 -32.01 -1.21
C SER A 221 5.84 -32.02 -0.82
N THR A 222 6.17 -31.84 0.47
CA THR A 222 7.56 -31.86 1.01
C THR A 222 8.15 -33.25 1.17
N ASN A 223 7.28 -34.22 1.43
CA ASN A 223 7.70 -35.58 1.67
C ASN A 223 7.44 -36.36 0.40
N ASP A 224 8.25 -37.32 0.01
CA ASP A 224 7.97 -38.22 -1.12
C ASP A 224 6.57 -38.88 -1.03
N GLU A 225 5.71 -38.36 -0.18
CA GLU A 225 4.31 -38.70 -0.03
C GLU A 225 3.48 -38.00 -1.12
N ASN A 226 2.59 -38.78 -1.69
CA ASN A 226 1.59 -38.27 -2.64
C ASN A 226 0.85 -37.08 -2.07
N ILE A 227 0.64 -36.03 -2.88
CA ILE A 227 -0.29 -34.92 -2.55
C ILE A 227 -1.60 -35.56 -2.07
N ALA A 228 -2.00 -35.17 -0.85
CA ALA A 228 -3.16 -35.75 -0.18
C ALA A 228 -4.34 -35.81 -1.17
N PRO A 229 -4.98 -36.95 -1.35
CA PRO A 229 -6.15 -37.08 -2.26
C PRO A 229 -7.24 -36.07 -1.97
N THR A 230 -7.30 -35.58 -0.72
CA THR A 230 -8.19 -34.51 -0.28
C THR A 230 -7.92 -33.18 -1.01
N ILE A 231 -6.65 -32.77 -1.21
CA ILE A 231 -6.27 -31.56 -1.94
C ILE A 231 -6.71 -31.66 -3.40
N LYS A 232 -6.38 -32.78 -4.07
CA LYS A 232 -6.81 -33.01 -5.47
C LYS A 232 -8.34 -32.98 -5.59
N LYS A 233 -9.07 -33.55 -4.63
CA LYS A 233 -10.53 -33.53 -4.58
C LYS A 233 -11.09 -32.12 -4.38
N GLN A 234 -10.50 -31.31 -3.48
CA GLN A 234 -10.94 -29.93 -3.24
C GLN A 234 -10.70 -29.04 -4.45
N LEU A 235 -9.52 -29.16 -5.10
CA LEU A 235 -9.22 -28.45 -6.33
C LEU A 235 -10.22 -28.81 -7.44
N ALA A 236 -10.47 -30.11 -7.64
CA ALA A 236 -11.43 -30.57 -8.66
C ALA A 236 -12.86 -30.11 -8.36
N PHE A 237 -13.29 -30.14 -7.11
CA PHE A 237 -14.61 -29.65 -6.69
C PHE A 237 -14.80 -28.16 -7.02
N CYS A 238 -13.76 -27.36 -6.87
CA CYS A 238 -13.77 -25.92 -7.18
C CYS A 238 -13.46 -25.58 -8.64
N GLY A 239 -13.36 -26.60 -9.51
CA GLY A 239 -13.22 -26.42 -10.95
C GLY A 239 -11.78 -26.46 -11.47
N PHE A 240 -10.79 -26.76 -10.63
CA PHE A 240 -9.43 -27.01 -11.08
C PHE A 240 -9.28 -28.51 -11.36
N LEU A 241 -9.21 -28.86 -12.64
CA LEU A 241 -9.08 -30.25 -13.10
C LEU A 241 -7.62 -30.54 -13.45
N SER A 242 -7.21 -31.82 -13.34
CA SER A 242 -5.85 -32.22 -13.72
C SER A 242 -5.54 -31.75 -15.14
N SER A 243 -4.41 -31.08 -15.30
CA SER A 243 -3.97 -30.56 -16.60
C SER A 243 -3.65 -31.68 -17.56
N THR A 244 -4.03 -31.52 -18.81
CA THR A 244 -3.60 -32.39 -19.92
C THR A 244 -2.28 -31.92 -20.53
N SER A 245 -1.94 -30.66 -20.33
CA SER A 245 -0.74 -30.00 -20.88
C SER A 245 0.50 -30.26 -20.03
N PHE A 246 0.33 -30.49 -18.71
CA PHE A 246 1.42 -30.74 -17.77
C PHE A 246 1.30 -32.13 -17.16
N LYS A 247 2.42 -32.86 -17.11
CA LYS A 247 2.45 -34.17 -16.43
C LYS A 247 2.50 -33.97 -14.92
N SER A 248 1.42 -34.30 -14.23
CA SER A 248 1.43 -34.43 -12.77
C SER A 248 2.24 -35.65 -12.38
N THR A 249 3.08 -35.52 -11.36
CA THR A 249 3.74 -36.63 -10.66
C THR A 249 2.99 -36.89 -9.34
N ASP A 250 3.35 -37.95 -8.62
CA ASP A 250 2.64 -38.32 -7.37
C ASP A 250 2.76 -37.22 -6.31
N ASP A 251 3.85 -36.49 -6.30
CA ASP A 251 4.23 -35.42 -5.38
C ASP A 251 3.81 -33.99 -5.89
N ILE A 252 3.31 -33.88 -7.14
CA ILE A 252 2.94 -32.59 -7.75
C ILE A 252 1.60 -32.73 -8.45
N ALA A 253 0.68 -31.83 -8.12
CA ALA A 253 -0.58 -31.69 -8.84
C ALA A 253 -0.60 -30.39 -9.61
N ILE A 254 -0.79 -30.50 -10.92
CA ILE A 254 -1.06 -29.34 -11.78
C ILE A 254 -2.51 -29.47 -12.26
N ALA A 255 -3.29 -28.45 -11.99
CA ALA A 255 -4.70 -28.42 -12.35
C ALA A 255 -5.02 -27.12 -13.10
N GLU A 256 -5.89 -27.23 -14.10
CA GLU A 256 -6.41 -26.12 -14.87
C GLU A 256 -7.88 -25.87 -14.51
N ARG A 257 -8.31 -24.64 -14.59
CA ARG A 257 -9.65 -24.23 -14.21
C ARG A 257 -10.67 -24.44 -15.32
N ASN A 258 -11.84 -24.97 -14.94
CA ASN A 258 -12.96 -25.17 -15.86
C ASN A 258 -13.85 -23.91 -15.96
N ALA A 259 -14.04 -23.38 -17.16
CA ALA A 259 -14.81 -22.17 -17.46
C ALA A 259 -16.29 -22.23 -17.00
N LEU A 260 -16.92 -23.41 -17.03
CA LEU A 260 -18.32 -23.56 -16.62
C LEU A 260 -18.51 -23.26 -15.12
N ARG A 261 -17.58 -23.72 -14.27
CA ARG A 261 -17.61 -23.43 -12.84
C ARG A 261 -17.39 -21.96 -12.54
N GLN A 262 -16.62 -21.28 -13.36
CA GLN A 262 -16.40 -19.84 -13.23
C GLN A 262 -17.68 -19.04 -13.41
N GLN A 263 -18.51 -19.36 -14.41
CA GLN A 263 -19.79 -18.68 -14.63
C GLN A 263 -20.69 -18.81 -13.39
N LEU A 264 -20.74 -19.99 -12.78
CA LEU A 264 -21.49 -20.21 -11.55
C LEU A 264 -20.94 -19.39 -10.39
N GLN A 265 -19.62 -19.29 -10.23
CA GLN A 265 -19.01 -18.50 -9.17
C GLN A 265 -19.23 -17.00 -9.37
N GLN A 266 -19.25 -16.51 -10.61
CA GLN A 266 -19.54 -15.10 -10.93
C GLN A 266 -20.99 -14.70 -10.60
N GLN A 267 -21.95 -15.61 -10.75
CA GLN A 267 -23.35 -15.36 -10.39
C GLN A 267 -23.54 -15.08 -8.90
N PHE A 268 -22.63 -15.59 -8.06
CA PHE A 268 -22.64 -15.40 -6.60
C PHE A 268 -21.60 -14.39 -6.11
N ALA A 269 -20.86 -13.74 -7.03
CA ALA A 269 -19.90 -12.70 -6.65
C ALA A 269 -20.64 -11.47 -6.11
N TYR A 270 -20.22 -10.99 -4.97
CA TYR A 270 -20.69 -9.72 -4.39
C TYR A 270 -20.37 -8.59 -5.38
N ASN A 271 -21.42 -7.94 -5.92
CA ASN A 271 -21.36 -6.81 -6.85
C ASN A 271 -20.24 -6.91 -7.91
N PRO A 272 -20.48 -7.55 -9.06
CA PRO A 272 -19.55 -7.39 -10.17
C PRO A 272 -19.56 -5.91 -10.56
N LEU A 273 -18.41 -5.26 -10.44
CA LEU A 273 -18.22 -3.95 -11.03
C LEU A 273 -18.54 -4.07 -12.53
N PRO A 274 -19.33 -3.15 -13.10
CA PRO A 274 -19.64 -3.19 -14.53
C PRO A 274 -18.33 -3.29 -15.33
N PRO A 275 -18.31 -4.07 -16.42
CA PRO A 275 -17.12 -4.17 -17.24
C PRO A 275 -16.73 -2.77 -17.69
N LEU A 276 -15.54 -2.34 -17.29
CA LEU A 276 -14.96 -1.14 -17.87
C LEU A 276 -14.79 -1.41 -19.38
N HIS A 277 -15.67 -0.82 -20.17
CA HIS A 277 -15.55 -0.83 -21.64
C HIS A 277 -14.29 -0.03 -22.01
N SER A 278 -13.14 -0.66 -21.98
CA SER A 278 -11.91 0.02 -22.34
C SER A 278 -11.13 -0.75 -23.39
N ASN A 279 -11.41 -0.47 -24.63
CA ASN A 279 -10.38 -0.51 -25.67
C ASN A 279 -9.56 0.77 -25.56
N ASN A 280 -8.74 1.00 -24.48
CA ASN A 280 -8.40 2.39 -24.32
C ASN A 280 -6.99 2.64 -23.85
N ASN A 281 -6.25 3.16 -24.81
CA ASN A 281 -5.11 4.05 -24.63
C ASN A 281 -5.53 5.52 -24.32
N SER A 282 -6.81 5.76 -24.04
CA SER A 282 -7.29 7.11 -23.71
C SER A 282 -6.81 7.51 -22.31
N PRO A 283 -6.31 8.73 -22.13
CA PRO A 283 -5.89 9.22 -20.81
C PRO A 283 -7.04 9.19 -19.82
N ILE A 284 -6.73 8.82 -18.58
CA ILE A 284 -7.67 8.90 -17.45
C ILE A 284 -7.66 10.33 -16.92
N ALA A 285 -8.83 10.96 -16.83
CA ALA A 285 -8.96 12.28 -16.23
C ALA A 285 -9.10 12.18 -14.72
N ILE A 286 -8.40 13.03 -13.97
CA ILE A 286 -8.52 13.18 -12.52
C ILE A 286 -8.88 14.62 -12.21
N ILE A 287 -9.96 14.83 -11.46
CA ILE A 287 -10.38 16.18 -11.01
C ILE A 287 -9.88 16.39 -9.59
N GLY A 288 -8.99 17.35 -9.40
CA GLY A 288 -8.38 17.73 -8.12
C GLY A 288 -6.86 17.80 -8.19
N GLY A 289 -6.25 18.61 -7.33
CA GLY A 289 -4.80 18.85 -7.27
C GLY A 289 -4.15 18.41 -5.95
N GLY A 290 -4.83 17.61 -5.11
CA GLY A 290 -4.32 17.20 -3.79
C GLY A 290 -3.56 15.86 -3.81
N ILE A 291 -3.17 15.38 -2.60
CA ILE A 291 -2.43 14.11 -2.43
C ILE A 291 -3.18 12.91 -3.00
N ALA A 292 -4.52 12.88 -2.92
CA ALA A 292 -5.31 11.78 -3.48
C ALA A 292 -5.15 11.69 -5.00
N SER A 293 -5.23 12.84 -5.69
CA SER A 293 -5.01 12.92 -7.14
C SER A 293 -3.59 12.54 -7.53
N ALA A 294 -2.59 13.02 -6.78
CA ALA A 294 -1.18 12.74 -7.04
C ALA A 294 -0.84 11.26 -6.82
N SER A 295 -1.30 10.66 -5.71
CA SER A 295 -1.12 9.24 -5.43
C SER A 295 -1.78 8.35 -6.49
N LEU A 296 -2.99 8.73 -6.93
CA LEU A 296 -3.70 8.01 -7.98
C LEU A 296 -2.99 8.13 -9.33
N ALA A 297 -2.55 9.34 -9.71
CA ALA A 297 -1.82 9.56 -10.95
C ALA A 297 -0.53 8.73 -11.01
N LEU A 298 0.24 8.70 -9.91
CA LEU A 298 1.43 7.87 -9.81
C LEU A 298 1.08 6.38 -9.94
N SER A 299 0.07 5.91 -9.22
CA SER A 299 -0.38 4.51 -9.30
C SER A 299 -0.86 4.11 -10.69
N LEU A 300 -1.51 5.01 -11.42
CA LEU A 300 -1.94 4.79 -12.80
C LEU A 300 -0.74 4.80 -13.77
N ALA A 301 0.18 5.74 -13.60
CA ALA A 301 1.41 5.82 -14.40
C ALA A 301 2.28 4.57 -14.24
N GLU A 302 2.40 4.04 -13.02
CA GLU A 302 3.08 2.76 -12.74
C GLU A 302 2.43 1.57 -13.46
N ARG A 303 1.15 1.69 -13.82
CA ARG A 303 0.40 0.71 -14.64
C ARG A 303 0.39 1.04 -16.12
N GLY A 304 1.22 2.01 -16.56
CA GLY A 304 1.35 2.41 -17.96
C GLY A 304 0.15 3.20 -18.49
N LYS A 305 -0.64 3.86 -17.60
CA LYS A 305 -1.79 4.67 -18.00
C LYS A 305 -1.42 6.14 -18.10
N ASP A 306 -1.77 6.76 -19.22
CA ASP A 306 -1.68 8.21 -19.38
C ASP A 306 -2.73 8.90 -18.52
N VAL A 307 -2.41 10.07 -17.97
CA VAL A 307 -3.26 10.79 -17.01
C VAL A 307 -3.35 12.27 -17.37
N ILE A 308 -4.54 12.84 -17.20
CA ILE A 308 -4.75 14.30 -17.25
C ILE A 308 -5.38 14.74 -15.94
N ILE A 309 -4.71 15.65 -15.22
CA ILE A 309 -5.18 16.19 -13.94
C ILE A 309 -5.74 17.59 -14.19
N TYR A 310 -6.98 17.83 -13.77
CA TYR A 310 -7.61 19.15 -13.77
C TYR A 310 -7.52 19.73 -12.36
N CYS A 311 -6.62 20.69 -12.17
CA CYS A 311 -6.40 21.38 -10.91
C CYS A 311 -7.03 22.77 -10.98
N LYS A 312 -7.88 23.12 -10.00
CA LYS A 312 -8.52 24.44 -9.96
C LYS A 312 -7.52 25.55 -9.67
N ASP A 313 -6.47 25.23 -8.92
CA ASP A 313 -5.47 26.18 -8.46
C ASP A 313 -4.32 26.28 -9.49
N ASP A 314 -3.45 27.27 -9.33
CA ASP A 314 -2.26 27.51 -10.16
C ASP A 314 -1.10 26.54 -9.84
N THR A 315 -1.21 25.79 -8.74
CA THR A 315 -0.25 24.77 -8.33
C THR A 315 -0.96 23.64 -7.58
N LEU A 316 -0.27 22.49 -7.44
CA LEU A 316 -0.79 21.36 -6.68
C LEU A 316 -0.83 21.64 -5.17
N GLY A 317 -1.64 20.90 -4.43
CA GLY A 317 -1.59 20.85 -2.96
C GLY A 317 -2.19 22.07 -2.25
N GLN A 318 -2.97 22.93 -2.90
CA GLN A 318 -3.48 24.17 -2.31
C GLN A 318 -4.65 23.97 -1.32
N GLY A 319 -5.32 22.84 -1.30
CA GLY A 319 -6.36 22.51 -0.31
C GLY A 319 -5.78 22.00 1.02
N ALA A 320 -6.43 21.00 1.62
CA ALA A 320 -5.94 20.35 2.86
C ALA A 320 -4.53 19.73 2.70
N SER A 321 -4.11 19.44 1.47
CA SER A 321 -2.78 18.92 1.15
C SER A 321 -1.65 19.97 1.20
N GLY A 322 -1.95 21.22 1.50
CA GLY A 322 -0.95 22.30 1.59
C GLY A 322 -0.30 22.45 2.98
N ASN A 323 -0.54 21.53 3.90
CA ASN A 323 0.09 21.55 5.21
C ASN A 323 1.61 21.36 5.09
N LYS A 324 2.41 22.04 5.92
CA LYS A 324 3.88 21.93 5.91
C LYS A 324 4.34 20.60 6.52
N GLN A 325 3.69 20.15 7.61
CA GLN A 325 3.98 18.89 8.28
C GLN A 325 2.67 18.22 8.71
N GLY A 326 2.40 17.04 8.20
CA GLY A 326 1.27 16.20 8.58
C GLY A 326 1.74 15.00 9.40
N ALA A 327 1.22 14.81 10.61
CA ALA A 327 1.52 13.63 11.41
C ALA A 327 1.03 12.35 10.72
N ILE A 328 1.87 11.31 10.72
CA ILE A 328 1.60 10.01 10.11
C ILE A 328 1.73 8.93 11.17
N TYR A 329 0.60 8.32 11.53
CA TYR A 329 0.51 7.21 12.48
C TYR A 329 -0.81 6.46 12.30
N PRO A 330 -0.94 5.19 12.78
CA PRO A 330 -2.17 4.42 12.60
C PRO A 330 -3.28 4.87 13.54
N LEU A 331 -4.54 4.74 13.12
CA LEU A 331 -5.69 4.82 14.02
C LEU A 331 -5.88 3.46 14.68
N LEU A 332 -5.69 3.38 16.00
CA LEU A 332 -5.93 2.17 16.78
C LEU A 332 -7.24 2.27 17.56
N THR A 333 -7.96 1.16 17.65
CA THR A 333 -9.17 1.03 18.47
C THR A 333 -9.07 -0.23 19.35
N PRO A 334 -9.73 -0.27 20.52
CA PRO A 334 -9.67 -1.44 21.40
C PRO A 334 -10.10 -2.73 20.71
N GLU A 335 -11.07 -2.66 19.82
CA GLU A 335 -11.63 -3.81 19.11
C GLU A 335 -10.76 -4.31 17.95
N ASN A 336 -9.77 -3.52 17.54
CA ASN A 336 -8.97 -3.76 16.32
C ASN A 336 -9.84 -4.13 15.10
N GLY A 337 -10.99 -3.46 14.98
CA GLY A 337 -11.95 -3.72 13.91
C GLY A 337 -11.47 -3.25 12.54
N SER A 338 -12.30 -3.43 11.51
CA SER A 338 -11.96 -3.15 10.10
C SER A 338 -11.40 -1.75 9.87
N LEU A 339 -11.89 -0.74 10.59
CA LEU A 339 -11.37 0.64 10.51
C LEU A 339 -9.91 0.72 10.99
N SER A 340 -9.63 0.14 12.16
CA SER A 340 -8.28 0.12 12.73
C SER A 340 -7.31 -0.64 11.83
N GLN A 341 -7.70 -1.83 11.36
CA GLN A 341 -6.91 -2.64 10.43
C GLN A 341 -6.63 -1.90 9.11
N PHE A 342 -7.65 -1.24 8.56
CA PHE A 342 -7.46 -0.42 7.35
C PHE A 342 -6.42 0.68 7.56
N PHE A 343 -6.52 1.45 8.66
CA PHE A 343 -5.58 2.54 8.93
C PHE A 343 -4.16 2.07 9.28
N GLN A 344 -3.99 0.91 9.89
CA GLN A 344 -2.67 0.31 10.10
C GLN A 344 -1.98 0.01 8.76
N GLN A 345 -2.71 -0.60 7.82
CA GLN A 345 -2.20 -0.92 6.50
C GLN A 345 -1.93 0.33 5.66
N ALA A 346 -2.84 1.29 5.68
CA ALA A 346 -2.69 2.57 4.99
C ALA A 346 -1.50 3.37 5.52
N PHE A 347 -1.26 3.34 6.84
CA PHE A 347 -0.10 3.93 7.48
C PHE A 347 1.21 3.36 6.96
N LEU A 348 1.37 2.03 7.00
CA LEU A 348 2.57 1.35 6.52
C LEU A 348 2.78 1.57 5.01
N TYR A 349 1.70 1.53 4.21
CA TYR A 349 1.78 1.82 2.79
C TYR A 349 2.21 3.26 2.51
N SER A 350 1.67 4.23 3.23
CA SER A 350 2.01 5.65 3.06
C SER A 350 3.48 5.90 3.41
N ARG A 351 3.98 5.32 4.50
CA ARG A 351 5.38 5.39 4.90
C ARG A 351 6.30 4.84 3.80
N ARG A 352 6.04 3.60 3.33
CA ARG A 352 6.81 2.98 2.25
C ARG A 352 6.78 3.81 0.96
N ARG A 353 5.63 4.40 0.65
CA ARG A 353 5.44 5.19 -0.56
C ARG A 353 6.25 6.49 -0.54
N ILE A 354 6.27 7.18 0.60
CA ILE A 354 7.08 8.38 0.82
C ILE A 354 8.55 8.02 0.75
N GLN A 355 8.97 6.98 1.48
CA GLN A 355 10.36 6.55 1.52
C GLN A 355 10.87 6.15 0.12
N ALA A 356 10.08 5.41 -0.65
CA ALA A 356 10.45 5.02 -2.02
C ALA A 356 10.68 6.22 -2.94
N LEU A 357 9.91 7.29 -2.81
CA LEU A 357 10.12 8.53 -3.57
C LEU A 357 11.39 9.26 -3.11
N VAL A 358 11.66 9.28 -1.81
CA VAL A 358 12.89 9.86 -1.26
C VAL A 358 14.11 9.08 -1.73
N ASP A 359 14.07 7.75 -1.70
CA ASP A 359 15.12 6.87 -2.20
C ASP A 359 15.37 7.04 -3.71
N ASP A 360 14.33 7.37 -4.46
CA ASP A 360 14.40 7.73 -5.89
C ASP A 360 14.97 9.15 -6.12
N GLY A 361 15.30 9.90 -5.05
CA GLY A 361 15.94 11.21 -5.09
C GLY A 361 14.98 12.40 -5.15
N TYR A 362 13.68 12.21 -4.84
CA TYR A 362 12.73 13.32 -4.72
C TYR A 362 12.85 13.96 -3.34
N ASP A 363 12.86 15.30 -3.32
CA ASP A 363 12.90 16.08 -2.08
C ASP A 363 11.49 16.14 -1.47
N ILE A 364 11.33 15.48 -0.33
CA ILE A 364 10.10 15.46 0.46
C ILE A 364 10.50 15.66 1.91
N GLY A 365 10.11 16.78 2.51
CA GLY A 365 10.29 17.01 3.95
C GLY A 365 9.53 15.94 4.72
N HIS A 366 10.26 15.13 5.46
CA HIS A 366 9.72 14.07 6.30
C HIS A 366 10.71 13.67 7.39
N GLU A 367 10.20 13.06 8.43
CA GLU A 367 11.03 12.44 9.46
C GLU A 367 10.26 11.31 10.14
N TRP A 368 10.85 10.14 10.21
CA TRP A 368 10.30 8.99 10.92
C TRP A 368 10.78 9.00 12.38
N CYS A 369 10.45 10.07 13.07
CA CYS A 369 10.88 10.35 14.45
C CYS A 369 9.97 9.72 15.51
N GLY A 370 9.01 8.91 15.09
CA GLY A 370 7.97 8.37 15.95
C GLY A 370 6.84 9.37 16.24
N VAL A 371 5.77 8.85 16.85
CA VAL A 371 4.64 9.64 17.32
C VAL A 371 4.32 9.22 18.75
N LEU A 372 4.31 10.16 19.68
CA LEU A 372 3.88 10.00 21.05
C LEU A 372 2.43 10.47 21.19
N HIS A 373 1.54 9.60 21.59
CA HIS A 373 0.13 9.91 21.81
C HIS A 373 -0.19 9.83 23.31
N THR A 374 -0.61 10.95 23.90
CA THR A 374 -0.95 11.05 25.33
C THR A 374 -2.42 11.44 25.52
N GLY A 375 -3.00 11.11 26.65
CA GLY A 375 -4.26 11.68 27.07
C GLY A 375 -4.11 13.17 27.41
N PHE A 376 -5.06 14.00 27.00
CA PHE A 376 -5.10 15.43 27.39
C PHE A 376 -6.09 15.70 28.54
N ASP A 377 -7.04 14.80 28.75
CA ASP A 377 -7.98 14.77 29.85
C ASP A 377 -8.22 13.34 30.35
N GLN A 378 -8.96 13.17 31.42
CA GLN A 378 -9.26 11.86 32.00
C GLN A 378 -9.98 10.92 31.02
N ARG A 379 -10.84 11.47 30.18
CA ARG A 379 -11.60 10.67 29.20
C ARG A 379 -10.69 10.14 28.08
N SER A 380 -9.84 10.99 27.56
CA SER A 380 -8.89 10.62 26.51
C SER A 380 -7.84 9.64 27.04
N GLN A 381 -7.35 9.85 28.29
CA GLN A 381 -6.45 8.90 28.93
C GLN A 381 -7.10 7.52 29.09
N THR A 382 -8.32 7.46 29.63
CA THR A 382 -9.04 6.19 29.77
C THR A 382 -9.27 5.48 28.43
N ARG A 383 -9.43 6.25 27.34
CA ARG A 383 -9.53 5.66 26.00
C ARG A 383 -8.21 5.05 25.54
N LEU A 384 -7.09 5.73 25.78
CA LEU A 384 -5.75 5.21 25.47
C LEU A 384 -5.45 3.94 26.27
N ASP A 385 -5.73 3.95 27.57
CA ASP A 385 -5.55 2.78 28.44
C ASP A 385 -6.31 1.57 27.90
N LYS A 386 -7.56 1.77 27.48
CA LYS A 386 -8.36 0.70 26.84
C LYS A 386 -7.75 0.18 25.56
N ILE A 387 -7.14 1.02 24.72
CA ILE A 387 -6.45 0.59 23.49
C ILE A 387 -5.22 -0.24 23.86
N ILE A 388 -4.46 0.20 24.85
CA ILE A 388 -3.26 -0.50 25.33
C ILE A 388 -3.60 -1.88 25.87
N ASP A 389 -4.62 -1.96 26.74
CA ASP A 389 -4.97 -3.18 27.46
C ASP A 389 -5.71 -4.21 26.60
N ALA A 390 -6.39 -3.77 25.54
CA ALA A 390 -7.27 -4.64 24.77
C ALA A 390 -6.55 -5.55 23.75
N GLN A 391 -5.36 -5.16 23.31
CA GLN A 391 -4.61 -5.85 22.26
C GLN A 391 -3.13 -5.99 22.59
N ALA A 392 -2.53 -7.11 22.23
CA ALA A 392 -1.09 -7.27 22.18
C ALA A 392 -0.55 -6.68 20.87
N TRP A 393 -0.44 -5.35 20.82
CA TRP A 393 0.06 -4.67 19.62
C TRP A 393 1.50 -5.10 19.32
N PRO A 394 1.84 -5.39 18.05
CA PRO A 394 3.22 -5.57 17.64
C PRO A 394 4.06 -4.35 18.03
N SER A 395 5.25 -4.57 18.59
CA SER A 395 6.11 -3.48 19.10
C SER A 395 6.53 -2.48 18.02
N GLU A 396 6.57 -2.90 16.77
CA GLU A 396 6.81 -2.05 15.60
C GLU A 396 5.60 -1.16 15.25
N ILE A 397 4.39 -1.54 15.67
CA ILE A 397 3.19 -0.73 15.46
C ILE A 397 3.01 0.26 16.61
N ALA A 398 2.97 -0.24 17.85
CA ALA A 398 2.78 0.63 19.00
C ALA A 398 3.11 -0.07 20.32
N PHE A 399 3.53 0.70 21.33
CA PHE A 399 3.73 0.22 22.68
C PHE A 399 3.49 1.32 23.73
N ALA A 400 3.10 0.90 24.93
CA ALA A 400 2.90 1.79 26.06
C ALA A 400 4.22 2.37 26.57
N VAL A 401 4.21 3.63 26.99
CA VAL A 401 5.36 4.32 27.59
C VAL A 401 4.96 5.00 28.90
N SER A 402 5.84 4.90 29.89
CA SER A 402 5.74 5.68 31.14
C SER A 402 6.08 7.15 30.89
N PRO A 403 5.75 8.08 31.80
CA PRO A 403 6.14 9.50 31.68
C PRO A 403 7.64 9.70 31.46
N HIS A 404 8.47 8.95 32.18
CA HIS A 404 9.93 9.00 32.02
C HIS A 404 10.40 8.56 30.62
N GLN A 405 9.85 7.47 30.07
CA GLN A 405 10.14 7.01 28.71
C GLN A 405 9.62 8.01 27.68
N ALA A 406 8.44 8.58 27.89
CA ALA A 406 7.86 9.60 27.02
C ALA A 406 8.75 10.85 26.94
N THR A 407 9.26 11.34 28.09
CA THR A 407 10.23 12.43 28.15
C THR A 407 11.53 12.12 27.41
N GLN A 408 12.07 10.91 27.56
CA GLN A 408 13.27 10.49 26.83
C GLN A 408 13.04 10.44 25.31
N LEU A 409 11.89 9.94 24.86
CA LEU A 409 11.53 9.85 23.45
C LEU A 409 11.24 11.23 22.83
N ALA A 410 10.58 12.12 23.57
CA ALA A 410 10.23 13.44 23.08
C ALA A 410 11.36 14.47 23.21
N ASN A 411 12.34 14.22 24.09
CA ASN A 411 13.40 15.14 24.47
C ASN A 411 12.90 16.48 25.06
N VAL A 412 11.64 16.49 25.53
CA VAL A 412 11.01 17.55 26.30
C VAL A 412 10.20 16.90 27.41
N ASP A 413 9.95 17.64 28.51
CA ASP A 413 9.25 17.11 29.69
C ASP A 413 7.82 16.67 29.36
N ILE A 414 7.52 15.37 29.56
CA ILE A 414 6.20 14.75 29.38
C ILE A 414 5.78 14.11 30.70
N ASP A 415 4.85 14.75 31.40
CA ASP A 415 4.38 14.34 32.73
C ASP A 415 3.33 13.22 32.73
N LYS A 416 3.06 12.60 31.55
CA LYS A 416 1.96 11.64 31.35
C LYS A 416 2.44 10.37 30.71
N PRO A 417 1.78 9.22 31.00
CA PRO A 417 1.95 8.01 30.21
C PRO A 417 1.33 8.20 28.83
N GLY A 418 1.79 7.41 27.89
CA GLY A 418 1.32 7.48 26.51
C GLY A 418 1.45 6.17 25.76
N PHE A 419 1.21 6.30 24.48
CA PHE A 419 1.35 5.26 23.48
C PHE A 419 2.31 5.75 22.40
N TYR A 420 3.35 5.00 22.12
CA TYR A 420 4.36 5.40 21.15
C TYR A 420 4.26 4.54 19.87
N TYR A 421 4.30 5.19 18.73
CA TYR A 421 4.26 4.60 17.38
C TYR A 421 5.64 4.75 16.74
N PRO A 422 6.53 3.75 16.83
CA PRO A 422 7.94 3.90 16.45
C PRO A 422 8.16 4.12 14.94
N LEU A 423 7.30 3.54 14.09
CA LEU A 423 7.32 3.77 12.64
C LEU A 423 6.60 5.04 12.21
N GLY A 424 6.00 5.78 13.16
CA GLY A 424 5.33 7.04 12.89
C GLY A 424 6.29 8.20 12.65
N GLY A 425 5.72 9.35 12.37
CA GLY A 425 6.47 10.58 12.14
C GLY A 425 5.61 11.64 11.46
N TRP A 426 6.23 12.43 10.61
CA TRP A 426 5.55 13.44 9.82
C TRP A 426 6.10 13.49 8.39
N ALA A 427 5.29 14.01 7.47
CA ALA A 427 5.73 14.35 6.12
C ALA A 427 5.03 15.61 5.61
N CYS A 428 5.63 16.27 4.61
CA CYS A 428 5.04 17.40 3.89
C CYS A 428 4.09 16.89 2.79
N PRO A 429 2.76 17.00 2.93
CA PRO A 429 1.83 16.48 1.92
C PRO A 429 1.92 17.21 0.57
N PHE A 430 2.30 18.50 0.60
CA PHE A 430 2.48 19.31 -0.60
C PHE A 430 3.64 18.78 -1.45
N GLU A 431 4.80 18.57 -0.84
CA GLU A 431 6.01 18.06 -1.52
C GLU A 431 5.82 16.60 -1.97
N PHE A 432 5.14 15.78 -1.15
CA PHE A 432 4.75 14.43 -1.55
C PHE A 432 3.86 14.43 -2.80
N ALA A 433 2.90 15.35 -2.91
CA ALA A 433 2.07 15.46 -4.10
C ALA A 433 2.89 15.86 -5.33
N GLN A 434 3.81 16.83 -5.19
CA GLN A 434 4.70 17.25 -6.27
C GLN A 434 5.64 16.11 -6.71
N ALA A 435 6.31 15.45 -5.77
CA ALA A 435 7.19 14.31 -6.03
C ALA A 435 6.45 13.15 -6.74
N SER A 436 5.24 12.83 -6.28
CA SER A 436 4.40 11.79 -6.89
C SER A 436 4.09 12.09 -8.35
N ILE A 437 3.75 13.33 -8.68
CA ILE A 437 3.48 13.73 -10.06
C ILE A 437 4.76 13.78 -10.89
N ALA A 438 5.85 14.31 -10.34
CA ALA A 438 7.14 14.33 -11.03
C ALA A 438 7.60 12.90 -11.38
N LYS A 439 7.47 11.95 -10.44
CA LYS A 439 7.74 10.52 -10.71
C LYS A 439 6.80 9.96 -11.78
N ALA A 440 5.50 10.23 -11.69
CA ALA A 440 4.52 9.77 -12.67
C ALA A 440 4.83 10.25 -14.10
N GLN A 441 5.31 11.48 -14.24
CA GLN A 441 5.73 12.07 -15.53
C GLN A 441 6.96 11.40 -16.15
N THR A 442 7.80 10.73 -15.34
CA THR A 442 8.91 9.92 -15.88
C THR A 442 8.45 8.57 -16.44
N LEU A 443 7.26 8.10 -16.05
CA LEU A 443 6.75 6.78 -16.38
C LEU A 443 5.80 6.79 -17.59
N THR A 444 4.92 7.80 -17.67
CA THR A 444 3.92 7.92 -18.74
C THR A 444 3.61 9.39 -19.06
N LYS A 445 2.69 9.65 -19.99
CA LYS A 445 2.24 11.01 -20.29
C LYS A 445 1.28 11.49 -19.20
N VAL A 446 1.80 12.21 -18.22
CA VAL A 446 1.00 12.88 -17.18
C VAL A 446 1.00 14.38 -17.42
N ARG A 447 -0.18 14.94 -17.69
CA ARG A 447 -0.39 16.37 -17.93
C ARG A 447 -1.26 16.97 -16.82
N ILE A 448 -0.91 18.17 -16.36
CA ILE A 448 -1.72 18.94 -15.43
C ILE A 448 -2.29 20.14 -16.18
N VAL A 449 -3.58 20.38 -16.01
CA VAL A 449 -4.29 21.55 -16.50
C VAL A 449 -4.63 22.40 -15.26
N TYR A 450 -3.81 23.39 -15.00
CA TYR A 450 -4.00 24.32 -13.89
C TYR A 450 -5.10 25.33 -14.19
N ASN A 451 -5.56 26.03 -13.15
CA ASN A 451 -6.64 27.04 -13.23
C ASN A 451 -7.90 26.48 -13.91
N SER A 452 -8.18 25.20 -13.67
CA SER A 452 -9.30 24.45 -14.28
C SER A 452 -10.26 23.96 -13.20
N ASP A 453 -11.16 24.86 -12.77
CA ASP A 453 -12.22 24.54 -11.82
C ASP A 453 -13.38 23.84 -12.54
N ILE A 454 -13.43 22.50 -12.40
CA ILE A 454 -14.50 21.68 -12.96
C ILE A 454 -15.71 21.77 -12.04
N SER A 455 -16.79 22.35 -12.52
CA SER A 455 -18.03 22.54 -11.76
C SER A 455 -19.05 21.42 -11.95
N SER A 456 -19.05 20.76 -13.10
CA SER A 456 -20.00 19.68 -13.41
C SER A 456 -19.46 18.67 -14.41
N LEU A 457 -20.11 17.50 -14.40
CA LEU A 457 -19.85 16.38 -15.30
C LEU A 457 -21.16 15.90 -15.89
N GLU A 458 -21.18 15.69 -17.21
CA GLU A 458 -22.34 15.12 -17.91
C GLU A 458 -21.94 13.85 -18.69
N SER A 459 -22.81 12.86 -18.62
CA SER A 459 -22.65 11.64 -19.42
C SER A 459 -23.00 11.90 -20.88
N HIS A 460 -22.14 11.46 -21.78
CA HIS A 460 -22.31 11.57 -23.23
C HIS A 460 -21.96 10.24 -23.91
N SER A 461 -22.38 10.05 -25.13
CA SER A 461 -22.12 8.80 -25.88
C SER A 461 -20.63 8.49 -26.08
N SER A 462 -19.78 9.52 -26.07
CA SER A 462 -18.31 9.40 -26.16
C SER A 462 -17.58 9.39 -24.79
N GLY A 463 -18.31 9.39 -23.67
CA GLY A 463 -17.72 9.40 -22.32
C GLY A 463 -18.30 10.50 -21.44
N TRP A 464 -17.48 11.10 -20.61
CA TRP A 464 -17.82 12.16 -19.67
C TRP A 464 -17.36 13.53 -20.17
N GLN A 465 -18.29 14.48 -20.29
CA GLN A 465 -17.99 15.87 -20.59
C GLN A 465 -17.77 16.67 -19.32
N LEU A 466 -16.70 17.46 -19.27
CA LEU A 466 -16.30 18.28 -18.14
C LEU A 466 -16.62 19.75 -18.45
N PHE A 467 -17.25 20.44 -17.49
CA PHE A 467 -17.63 21.85 -17.62
C PHE A 467 -17.03 22.69 -16.50
N SER A 468 -16.61 23.90 -16.80
CA SER A 468 -16.27 24.93 -15.83
C SER A 468 -17.50 25.80 -15.50
N ALA A 469 -17.46 26.48 -14.36
CA ALA A 469 -18.57 27.35 -13.94
C ALA A 469 -18.88 28.44 -15.00
N GLY A 470 -20.16 28.58 -15.31
CA GLY A 470 -20.65 29.62 -16.26
C GLY A 470 -20.36 29.31 -17.74
N ASN A 471 -19.80 28.15 -18.07
CA ASN A 471 -19.53 27.75 -19.44
C ASN A 471 -20.43 26.62 -19.89
N ASN A 472 -21.21 26.79 -20.94
CA ASN A 472 -22.09 25.76 -21.51
C ASN A 472 -21.38 24.84 -22.53
N THR A 473 -20.14 25.15 -22.89
CA THR A 473 -19.33 24.28 -23.75
C THR A 473 -18.41 23.41 -22.91
N PRO A 474 -18.32 22.09 -23.18
CA PRO A 474 -17.42 21.23 -22.46
C PRO A 474 -15.96 21.62 -22.74
N ILE A 475 -15.15 21.70 -21.70
CA ILE A 475 -13.71 21.96 -21.82
C ILE A 475 -12.93 20.71 -22.25
N ALA A 476 -13.47 19.52 -21.97
CA ALA A 476 -12.90 18.25 -22.36
C ALA A 476 -13.94 17.14 -22.33
N THR A 477 -13.65 16.04 -23.04
CA THR A 477 -14.40 14.78 -22.98
C THR A 477 -13.43 13.62 -22.72
N HIS A 478 -13.74 12.80 -21.71
CA HIS A 478 -12.93 11.65 -21.34
C HIS A 478 -13.78 10.40 -21.15
N GLN A 479 -13.25 9.25 -21.51
CA GLN A 479 -13.96 7.99 -21.30
C GLN A 479 -14.00 7.59 -19.83
N GLN A 480 -12.98 7.95 -19.07
CA GLN A 480 -12.85 7.66 -17.64
C GLN A 480 -12.48 8.93 -16.89
N VAL A 481 -13.23 9.21 -15.84
CA VAL A 481 -13.01 10.38 -14.97
C VAL A 481 -13.03 9.93 -13.53
N VAL A 482 -12.08 10.43 -12.75
CA VAL A 482 -12.03 10.23 -11.30
C VAL A 482 -12.21 11.58 -10.61
N ILE A 483 -13.14 11.64 -9.68
CA ILE A 483 -13.38 12.82 -8.83
C ILE A 483 -12.54 12.67 -7.56
N ALA A 484 -11.48 13.47 -7.42
CA ALA A 484 -10.59 13.51 -6.26
C ALA A 484 -10.42 14.97 -5.74
N SER A 485 -11.52 15.72 -5.78
CA SER A 485 -11.57 17.18 -5.58
C SER A 485 -11.61 17.63 -4.11
N GLY A 486 -11.38 16.71 -3.15
CA GLY A 486 -11.31 17.05 -1.73
C GLY A 486 -12.57 17.76 -1.22
N ALA A 487 -12.44 19.00 -0.74
CA ALA A 487 -13.56 19.75 -0.19
C ALA A 487 -14.72 20.00 -1.18
N GLN A 488 -14.43 19.94 -2.48
CA GLN A 488 -15.45 20.12 -3.53
C GLN A 488 -16.13 18.81 -3.95
N LEU A 489 -15.84 17.69 -3.29
CA LEU A 489 -16.35 16.36 -3.70
C LEU A 489 -17.88 16.33 -3.79
N THR A 490 -18.60 16.98 -2.89
CA THR A 490 -20.08 16.96 -2.84
C THR A 490 -20.79 17.94 -3.80
N GLN A 491 -20.04 18.73 -4.55
CA GLN A 491 -20.65 19.67 -5.52
C GLN A 491 -21.20 18.99 -6.78
N TYR A 492 -20.68 17.81 -7.14
CA TYR A 492 -21.06 17.12 -8.36
C TYR A 492 -22.35 16.31 -8.18
N LYS A 493 -23.18 16.30 -9.23
CA LYS A 493 -24.43 15.50 -9.25
C LYS A 493 -24.20 14.04 -8.89
N GLN A 494 -23.06 13.48 -9.28
CA GLN A 494 -22.67 12.09 -9.05
C GLN A 494 -22.33 11.79 -7.59
N THR A 495 -21.86 12.77 -6.83
CA THR A 495 -21.32 12.61 -5.47
C THR A 495 -22.04 13.41 -4.40
N LYS A 496 -23.04 14.25 -4.77
CA LYS A 496 -23.77 15.14 -3.84
C LYS A 496 -24.51 14.40 -2.72
N ASN A 497 -24.84 13.13 -2.92
CA ASN A 497 -25.56 12.32 -1.94
C ASN A 497 -24.64 11.59 -0.95
N LEU A 498 -23.32 11.73 -1.10
CA LEU A 498 -22.37 11.17 -0.15
C LEU A 498 -22.52 11.86 1.20
N GLN A 499 -22.67 11.05 2.27
CA GLN A 499 -22.82 11.56 3.64
C GLN A 499 -21.46 11.90 4.22
N ILE A 500 -20.87 12.98 3.73
CA ILE A 500 -19.59 13.52 4.18
C ILE A 500 -19.74 14.98 4.57
N THR A 501 -18.98 15.39 5.58
CA THR A 501 -19.05 16.73 6.16
C THR A 501 -17.69 17.40 6.10
N GLY A 502 -17.65 18.67 5.75
CA GLY A 502 -16.43 19.48 5.75
C GLY A 502 -16.10 19.99 7.15
N PHE A 503 -14.85 19.81 7.55
CA PHE A 503 -14.29 20.39 8.77
C PHE A 503 -13.08 21.24 8.43
N ARG A 504 -13.18 22.52 8.72
CA ARG A 504 -12.08 23.46 8.63
C ARG A 504 -11.08 23.19 9.74
N GLY A 505 -9.81 23.21 9.41
CA GLY A 505 -8.71 23.16 10.37
C GLY A 505 -7.68 24.22 10.02
N GLN A 506 -7.28 25.00 11.00
CA GLN A 506 -6.13 25.90 10.95
C GLN A 506 -4.97 25.27 11.73
N VAL A 507 -3.81 25.21 11.08
CA VAL A 507 -2.54 24.77 11.66
C VAL A 507 -1.64 25.97 11.77
N SER A 508 -1.14 26.24 12.95
CA SER A 508 -0.22 27.34 13.24
C SER A 508 1.22 26.89 13.00
N HIS A 509 2.03 27.77 12.45
CA HIS A 509 3.46 27.58 12.26
C HIS A 509 4.20 28.45 13.27
N VAL A 510 5.00 27.83 14.13
CA VAL A 510 5.66 28.51 15.24
C VAL A 510 7.18 28.33 15.21
N PRO A 511 7.96 29.36 15.55
CA PRO A 511 9.41 29.28 15.55
C PRO A 511 9.92 28.34 16.66
N PRO A 512 11.05 27.66 16.47
CA PRO A 512 11.70 26.89 17.52
C PRO A 512 12.36 27.84 18.51
N GLN A 513 11.94 27.76 19.78
CA GLN A 513 12.54 28.54 20.85
C GLN A 513 12.47 27.78 22.18
N GLY A 514 13.30 28.19 23.15
CA GLY A 514 13.36 27.61 24.48
C GLY A 514 13.53 26.09 24.49
N GLU A 515 12.79 25.44 25.38
CA GLU A 515 12.76 23.97 25.47
C GLU A 515 12.06 23.32 24.28
N LEU A 516 11.07 23.99 23.66
CA LEU A 516 10.35 23.50 22.49
C LEU A 516 11.31 23.17 21.32
N ALA A 517 12.39 23.93 21.17
CA ALA A 517 13.39 23.69 20.11
C ALA A 517 14.08 22.32 20.23
N GLN A 518 13.99 21.65 21.38
CA GLN A 518 14.58 20.33 21.63
C GLN A 518 13.65 19.16 21.26
N LEU A 519 12.39 19.45 20.91
CA LEU A 519 11.42 18.43 20.55
C LEU A 519 11.90 17.62 19.34
N ASN A 520 11.93 16.28 19.48
CA ASN A 520 12.43 15.36 18.44
C ASN A 520 11.44 14.25 18.05
N THR A 521 10.19 14.26 18.52
CA THR A 521 9.12 13.35 18.10
C THR A 521 7.81 14.10 17.90
N VAL A 522 6.89 13.56 17.12
CA VAL A 522 5.56 14.15 17.00
C VAL A 522 4.77 13.88 18.29
N ILE A 523 4.20 14.92 18.89
CA ILE A 523 3.28 14.80 20.02
C ILE A 523 1.83 14.91 19.55
N CYS A 524 0.99 13.96 19.94
CA CYS A 524 -0.46 13.98 19.76
C CYS A 524 -1.14 13.98 21.14
N ALA A 525 -2.00 14.97 21.38
CA ALA A 525 -2.80 15.12 22.60
C ALA A 525 -4.15 15.76 22.24
N ASN A 526 -4.49 16.96 22.73
CA ASN A 526 -5.61 17.74 22.22
C ASN A 526 -5.21 18.51 20.95
N GLY A 527 -4.78 17.78 19.94
CA GLY A 527 -4.16 18.30 18.72
C GLY A 527 -2.82 17.60 18.48
N TYR A 528 -1.97 18.16 17.61
CA TYR A 528 -0.64 17.63 17.35
C TYR A 528 0.40 18.76 17.31
N LEU A 529 1.64 18.39 17.57
CA LEU A 529 2.82 19.24 17.47
C LEU A 529 3.95 18.42 16.85
N THR A 530 4.60 18.96 15.83
CA THR A 530 5.72 18.29 15.14
C THR A 530 7.07 18.82 15.61
N PRO A 531 8.17 18.05 15.49
CA PRO A 531 9.53 18.59 15.56
C PRO A 531 9.73 19.72 14.53
N GLN A 532 10.75 20.55 14.77
CA GLN A 532 11.06 21.63 13.83
C GLN A 532 11.54 21.12 12.48
N HIS A 533 11.07 21.76 11.43
CA HIS A 533 11.57 21.60 10.07
C HIS A 533 11.57 22.97 9.39
N ASN A 534 12.67 23.33 8.73
CA ASN A 534 12.83 24.66 8.13
C ASN A 534 12.54 25.81 9.10
N GLN A 535 13.05 25.69 10.35
CA GLN A 535 12.87 26.66 11.44
C GLN A 535 11.41 26.89 11.87
N LEU A 536 10.54 25.89 11.67
CA LEU A 536 9.14 25.95 12.08
C LEU A 536 8.67 24.61 12.65
N HIS A 537 7.85 24.67 13.70
CA HIS A 537 6.98 23.60 14.15
C HIS A 537 5.58 23.81 13.58
N CYS A 538 4.83 22.74 13.37
CA CYS A 538 3.38 22.81 13.10
C CYS A 538 2.62 22.42 14.36
N VAL A 539 1.70 23.28 14.83
CA VAL A 539 0.83 23.04 15.98
C VAL A 539 -0.63 23.22 15.58
N GLY A 540 -1.49 22.30 15.96
CA GLY A 540 -2.91 22.35 15.61
C GLY A 540 -3.62 21.01 15.73
N ALA A 541 -4.80 20.92 15.14
CA ALA A 541 -5.49 21.94 14.38
C ALA A 541 -6.78 22.37 15.10
N SER A 542 -7.31 23.50 14.68
CA SER A 542 -8.71 23.80 14.95
C SER A 542 -9.65 22.81 14.28
N TYR A 543 -10.92 22.76 14.71
CA TYR A 543 -11.89 21.80 14.16
C TYR A 543 -13.28 22.43 14.11
N VAL A 544 -13.57 23.13 13.01
CA VAL A 544 -14.83 23.85 12.84
C VAL A 544 -15.67 23.16 11.76
N LYS A 545 -16.86 22.72 12.15
CA LYS A 545 -17.80 22.03 11.29
C LYS A 545 -18.47 23.02 10.33
N ASP A 546 -18.69 22.57 9.09
CA ASP A 546 -19.41 23.31 8.03
C ASP A 546 -18.90 24.78 7.87
N PRO A 547 -17.62 24.97 7.53
CA PRO A 547 -17.00 26.28 7.51
C PRO A 547 -17.63 27.21 6.46
N GLN A 548 -17.83 28.48 6.85
CA GLN A 548 -18.37 29.52 5.96
C GLN A 548 -17.25 30.25 5.18
N HIS A 549 -16.02 30.23 5.68
CA HIS A 549 -14.86 30.86 5.08
C HIS A 549 -13.56 30.10 5.39
N LEU A 550 -12.52 30.38 4.62
CA LEU A 550 -11.18 29.78 4.78
C LEU A 550 -10.11 30.83 5.14
N ASP A 551 -10.52 32.00 5.59
CA ASP A 551 -9.59 33.04 5.99
C ASP A 551 -8.88 32.67 7.29
N PHE A 552 -7.71 33.26 7.53
CA PHE A 552 -6.99 33.16 8.78
C PHE A 552 -7.87 33.61 9.98
N CYS A 553 -7.85 32.86 11.07
CA CYS A 553 -8.60 33.20 12.28
C CYS A 553 -7.66 33.36 13.48
N PRO A 554 -7.51 34.59 14.03
CA PRO A 554 -6.64 34.83 15.19
C PRO A 554 -7.06 34.06 16.44
N ILE A 555 -8.35 33.81 16.61
CA ILE A 555 -8.88 33.03 17.75
C ILE A 555 -8.37 31.59 17.67
N GLU A 556 -8.52 30.96 16.51
CA GLU A 556 -8.03 29.58 16.31
C GLU A 556 -6.50 29.49 16.42
N GLN A 557 -5.78 30.55 16.03
CA GLN A 557 -4.35 30.66 16.20
C GLN A 557 -3.95 30.55 17.69
N HIS A 558 -4.62 31.32 18.53
CA HIS A 558 -4.42 31.30 19.96
C HIS A 558 -4.87 29.96 20.61
N GLU A 559 -6.03 29.43 20.19
CA GLU A 559 -6.53 28.15 20.70
C GLU A 559 -5.57 26.99 20.42
N ASN A 560 -4.85 26.99 19.30
CA ASN A 560 -3.87 25.95 19.00
C ASN A 560 -2.71 25.92 20.01
N SER A 561 -2.22 27.08 20.46
CA SER A 561 -1.24 27.19 21.53
C SER A 561 -1.83 26.71 22.87
N LEU A 562 -3.03 27.19 23.22
CA LEU A 562 -3.69 26.83 24.48
C LEU A 562 -3.93 25.32 24.61
N LYS A 563 -4.24 24.62 23.53
CA LYS A 563 -4.44 23.15 23.55
C LYS A 563 -3.21 22.41 24.06
N MET A 564 -2.01 22.83 23.67
CA MET A 564 -0.76 22.20 24.16
C MET A 564 -0.49 22.57 25.62
N GLN A 565 -0.69 23.84 26.01
CA GLN A 565 -0.54 24.28 27.41
C GLN A 565 -1.51 23.52 28.32
N GLN A 566 -2.76 23.34 27.91
CA GLN A 566 -3.74 22.57 28.69
C GLN A 566 -3.44 21.08 28.73
N SER A 567 -2.84 20.54 27.66
CA SER A 567 -2.45 19.12 27.61
C SER A 567 -1.26 18.81 28.52
N PHE A 568 -0.34 19.77 28.73
CA PHE A 568 0.88 19.59 29.53
C PHE A 568 1.05 20.75 30.53
N PRO A 569 0.14 20.86 31.53
CA PRO A 569 0.11 22.03 32.41
C PRO A 569 1.28 22.10 33.40
N ASN A 570 1.99 20.98 33.59
CA ASN A 570 3.14 20.91 34.54
C ASN A 570 4.49 21.04 33.81
N SER A 571 4.51 21.06 32.49
CA SER A 571 5.71 21.22 31.68
C SER A 571 5.91 22.68 31.26
N ASN A 572 7.16 23.10 31.02
CA ASN A 572 7.48 24.49 30.66
C ASN A 572 7.42 24.75 29.15
N TRP A 573 7.84 23.78 28.33
CA TRP A 573 7.96 23.92 26.89
C TRP A 573 6.68 24.36 26.13
N PRO A 574 5.43 24.10 26.62
CA PRO A 574 4.25 24.60 25.91
C PRO A 574 4.13 26.12 25.93
N ASN A 575 4.81 26.80 26.88
CA ASN A 575 4.84 28.25 26.95
C ASN A 575 5.76 28.89 25.90
N ASP A 576 6.63 28.07 25.29
CA ASP A 576 7.50 28.47 24.17
C ASP A 576 6.79 28.48 22.83
N ILE A 577 5.50 28.08 22.76
CA ILE A 577 4.69 28.11 21.54
C ILE A 577 4.26 29.56 21.24
N ASP A 578 5.04 30.23 20.41
CA ASP A 578 4.78 31.61 19.99
C ASP A 578 3.98 31.67 18.66
N VAL A 579 2.74 32.11 18.75
CA VAL A 579 1.83 32.28 17.63
C VAL A 579 1.69 33.73 17.15
N SER A 580 2.53 34.64 17.64
CA SER A 580 2.43 36.09 17.41
C SER A 580 2.67 36.52 15.96
N ASN A 581 3.41 35.70 15.19
CA ASN A 581 3.70 35.97 13.77
C ASN A 581 2.51 35.74 12.84
N ASN A 582 1.40 35.17 13.33
CA ASN A 582 0.20 34.84 12.58
C ASN A 582 0.44 33.95 11.33
N ASP A 583 1.55 33.19 11.29
CA ASP A 583 1.79 32.21 10.23
C ASP A 583 0.94 30.96 10.46
N ALA A 584 0.10 30.64 9.51
CA ALA A 584 -0.80 29.50 9.59
C ALA A 584 -1.24 29.01 8.19
N ARG A 585 -1.68 27.76 8.17
CA ARG A 585 -2.35 27.16 7.01
C ARG A 585 -3.78 26.75 7.36
N VAL A 586 -4.71 27.09 6.48
CA VAL A 586 -6.13 26.72 6.61
C VAL A 586 -6.51 25.73 5.52
N GLY A 587 -7.24 24.69 5.89
CA GLY A 587 -7.76 23.70 4.94
C GLY A 587 -9.05 23.05 5.42
N VAL A 588 -9.78 22.40 4.51
CA VAL A 588 -11.01 21.65 4.83
C VAL A 588 -10.76 20.16 4.63
N ARG A 589 -10.99 19.39 5.68
CA ARG A 589 -11.04 17.93 5.63
C ARG A 589 -12.47 17.47 5.47
N MET A 590 -12.71 16.57 4.52
CA MET A 590 -13.98 15.89 4.36
C MET A 590 -13.99 14.61 5.17
N VAL A 591 -14.99 14.47 6.05
CA VAL A 591 -15.11 13.35 6.99
C VAL A 591 -16.41 12.61 6.72
N SER A 592 -16.32 11.30 6.49
CA SER A 592 -17.47 10.39 6.43
C SER A 592 -18.01 10.11 7.84
N ARG A 593 -19.26 9.72 7.95
CA ARG A 593 -19.90 9.45 9.24
C ARG A 593 -19.23 8.29 10.01
N ASP A 594 -18.74 7.31 9.30
CA ASP A 594 -18.10 6.10 9.83
C ASP A 594 -16.56 6.19 9.86
N HIS A 595 -16.01 7.34 9.47
CA HIS A 595 -14.57 7.60 9.36
C HIS A 595 -13.82 6.77 8.30
N PHE A 596 -14.51 5.93 7.52
CA PHE A 596 -13.87 5.26 6.39
C PHE A 596 -13.65 6.22 5.22
N PRO A 597 -12.56 6.07 4.45
CA PRO A 597 -12.41 6.78 3.19
C PRO A 597 -13.46 6.31 2.19
N VAL A 598 -13.98 7.26 1.42
CA VAL A 598 -14.99 6.97 0.39
C VAL A 598 -14.26 6.70 -0.92
N MET A 599 -14.40 5.49 -1.43
CA MET A 599 -13.92 5.06 -2.74
C MET A 599 -15.00 4.24 -3.42
N GLY A 600 -15.21 4.46 -4.73
CA GLY A 600 -16.22 3.72 -5.50
C GLY A 600 -16.40 4.27 -6.91
N CYS A 601 -17.31 3.65 -7.67
CA CYS A 601 -17.69 4.03 -9.03
C CYS A 601 -19.23 4.08 -9.16
#